data_75dbc49bf1e9935c6b2dc47afc6b8518
#
_entry.id   75dbc49bf1e9935c6b2dc47afc6b8518
#
_cell.length_a   1.000
_cell.length_b   1.000
_cell.length_c   1.000
_cell.angle_alpha   90.00
_cell.angle_beta   90.00
_cell.angle_gamma   90.00
#
_symmetry.space_group_name_H-M   'P 1'
#
loop_
_entity.id
_entity.type
_entity.pdbx_description
1 polymer ?
#
loop_
_entity_poly.entity_id
_entity_poly.type
_entity_poly.pdbx_seq_one_letter_code
_entity_poly.pdbx_strand_id
1 'polypeptide(L)'
;MFQRFRKRYMGVLLTSILAVLFFPGRVPAAESSCAVSIPVEIRVTGNGAPADEEYRICIEGENVPMPGETEITLKGGGKAQFGPITYSTPGDYRYRISQTAGNAENFTYDTSVYTVTVRVVNNEEDGLSAEIWAVKDGSEDKSTEIVFSNSYKKPVTPEPKPTAAPAAQAKAENVDTGDDQAALPWVTALLVSALGTVLAVKLKPRHNR
;
A
#
# COMPACT_ATOMS: atom_id res chain seq x y z
N MET A 1 28.90 80.55 -31.58
CA MET A 1 29.54 79.29 -31.99
C MET A 1 29.08 78.06 -31.17
N PHE A 2 28.35 78.24 -30.09
CA PHE A 2 27.95 77.16 -29.17
C PHE A 2 26.61 76.47 -29.51
N GLN A 3 25.74 77.04 -30.35
CA GLN A 3 24.42 76.42 -30.62
C GLN A 3 24.40 75.31 -31.69
N ARG A 4 25.44 75.20 -32.52
CA ARG A 4 25.50 74.15 -33.55
C ARG A 4 25.98 72.77 -33.02
N PHE A 5 26.66 72.77 -31.92
CA PHE A 5 27.15 71.52 -31.29
C PHE A 5 26.05 70.77 -30.55
N ARG A 6 25.08 71.48 -29.91
CA ARG A 6 24.00 70.83 -29.14
C ARG A 6 23.03 70.02 -29.99
N LYS A 7 22.82 70.46 -31.27
CA LYS A 7 21.86 69.74 -32.14
C LYS A 7 22.43 68.41 -32.72
N ARG A 8 23.74 68.26 -32.84
CA ARG A 8 24.37 67.05 -33.39
C ARG A 8 24.45 65.92 -32.33
N TYR A 9 24.65 66.23 -31.10
CA TYR A 9 24.73 65.20 -30.02
C TYR A 9 23.33 64.78 -29.55
N MET A 10 22.31 65.60 -29.68
CA MET A 10 20.95 65.26 -29.33
C MET A 10 20.36 64.23 -30.30
N GLY A 11 20.76 64.29 -31.57
CA GLY A 11 20.34 63.29 -32.59
C GLY A 11 21.03 61.92 -32.41
N VAL A 12 22.28 61.93 -32.02
CA VAL A 12 23.03 60.67 -31.75
C VAL A 12 22.56 59.97 -30.47
N LEU A 13 22.18 60.77 -29.46
CA LEU A 13 21.65 60.22 -28.21
C LEU A 13 20.23 59.64 -28.36
N LEU A 14 19.42 60.20 -29.23
CA LEU A 14 18.05 59.71 -29.49
C LEU A 14 18.07 58.41 -30.34
N THR A 15 19.03 58.27 -31.25
CA THR A 15 19.16 57.05 -32.07
C THR A 15 19.78 55.88 -31.28
N SER A 16 20.65 56.12 -30.32
CA SER A 16 21.18 55.07 -29.46
C SER A 16 20.21 54.51 -28.42
N ILE A 17 19.26 55.34 -27.96
CA ILE A 17 18.20 54.89 -27.03
C ILE A 17 17.14 54.05 -27.75
N LEU A 18 16.88 54.31 -29.04
CA LEU A 18 15.92 53.55 -29.82
C LEU A 18 16.43 52.18 -30.25
N ALA A 19 17.73 52.02 -30.38
CA ALA A 19 18.37 50.70 -30.75
C ALA A 19 18.34 49.69 -29.60
N VAL A 20 18.21 50.10 -28.33
CA VAL A 20 18.16 49.20 -27.17
C VAL A 20 16.76 48.58 -26.98
N LEU A 21 15.69 49.17 -27.56
CA LEU A 21 14.32 48.71 -27.44
C LEU A 21 13.93 47.59 -28.45
N PHE A 22 14.81 47.22 -29.38
CA PHE A 22 14.55 46.22 -30.40
C PHE A 22 15.43 44.94 -30.26
N PHE A 23 15.99 44.66 -29.09
CA PHE A 23 16.42 43.31 -28.83
C PHE A 23 15.16 42.49 -28.46
N PRO A 24 14.65 41.63 -29.34
CA PRO A 24 13.68 40.65 -28.93
C PRO A 24 14.38 39.77 -27.90
N GLY A 25 14.11 40.00 -26.62
CA GLY A 25 14.50 39.07 -25.58
C GLY A 25 13.99 37.69 -26.03
N ARG A 26 14.91 36.76 -26.31
CA ARG A 26 14.50 35.36 -26.45
C ARG A 26 13.96 34.96 -25.10
N VAL A 27 12.64 34.97 -24.97
CA VAL A 27 11.96 34.31 -23.86
C VAL A 27 12.31 32.84 -24.03
N PRO A 28 13.07 32.21 -23.12
CA PRO A 28 13.28 30.77 -23.20
C PRO A 28 11.88 30.14 -23.19
N ALA A 29 11.58 29.35 -24.23
CA ALA A 29 10.37 28.55 -24.21
C ALA A 29 10.44 27.69 -22.95
N ALA A 30 9.45 27.80 -22.08
CA ALA A 30 9.35 26.93 -20.94
C ALA A 30 9.30 25.50 -21.48
N GLU A 31 10.29 24.67 -21.12
CA GLU A 31 10.27 23.25 -21.48
C GLU A 31 9.05 22.63 -20.81
N SER A 32 8.11 22.18 -21.64
CA SER A 32 6.94 21.46 -21.12
C SER A 32 7.39 20.15 -20.51
N SER A 33 7.00 19.91 -19.28
CA SER A 33 7.26 18.64 -18.59
C SER A 33 6.05 18.22 -17.77
N CYS A 34 5.84 16.93 -17.60
CA CYS A 34 4.87 16.39 -16.66
C CYS A 34 5.56 15.46 -15.66
N ALA A 35 5.04 15.43 -14.43
CA ALA A 35 5.54 14.60 -13.37
C ALA A 35 4.47 13.58 -12.96
N VAL A 36 4.89 12.32 -12.79
CA VAL A 36 4.00 11.19 -12.55
C VAL A 36 4.50 10.38 -11.37
N SER A 37 3.61 9.94 -10.49
CA SER A 37 3.90 8.94 -9.46
C SER A 37 3.13 7.66 -9.74
N ILE A 38 3.78 6.51 -9.55
CA ILE A 38 3.21 5.18 -9.79
C ILE A 38 2.84 4.57 -8.44
N PRO A 39 1.54 4.45 -8.10
CA PRO A 39 1.11 3.89 -6.82
C PRO A 39 1.26 2.38 -6.80
N VAL A 40 1.63 1.85 -5.62
CA VAL A 40 1.73 0.43 -5.33
C VAL A 40 1.11 0.13 -3.97
N GLU A 41 0.57 -1.08 -3.80
CA GLU A 41 -0.04 -1.53 -2.55
C GLU A 41 0.43 -2.93 -2.19
N ILE A 42 0.77 -3.14 -0.92
CA ILE A 42 0.98 -4.45 -0.31
C ILE A 42 -0.25 -4.78 0.52
N ARG A 43 -0.91 -5.89 0.22
CA ARG A 43 -1.98 -6.48 1.03
C ARG A 43 -1.47 -7.72 1.73
N VAL A 44 -1.76 -7.82 3.02
CA VAL A 44 -1.44 -8.99 3.83
C VAL A 44 -2.74 -9.57 4.38
N THR A 45 -2.92 -10.86 4.15
CA THR A 45 -4.09 -11.62 4.65
C THR A 45 -3.64 -12.68 5.64
N GLY A 46 -4.54 -13.12 6.51
CA GLY A 46 -4.28 -14.13 7.54
C GLY A 46 -4.24 -13.55 8.94
N ASN A 47 -4.84 -14.26 9.89
CA ASN A 47 -4.94 -13.82 11.28
C ASN A 47 -3.59 -13.94 11.99
N GLY A 48 -3.17 -12.86 12.66
CA GLY A 48 -1.95 -12.83 13.45
C GLY A 48 -0.67 -12.71 12.62
N ALA A 49 -0.76 -12.20 11.39
CA ALA A 49 0.41 -11.85 10.61
C ALA A 49 1.25 -10.81 11.38
N PRO A 50 2.58 -11.01 11.49
CA PRO A 50 3.48 -10.03 12.09
C PRO A 50 3.37 -8.67 11.38
N ALA A 51 3.23 -7.59 12.16
CA ALA A 51 3.11 -6.25 11.63
C ALA A 51 4.46 -5.64 11.21
N ASP A 52 5.55 -6.27 11.57
CA ASP A 52 6.93 -5.86 11.30
C ASP A 52 7.57 -6.60 10.11
N GLU A 53 6.83 -7.52 9.46
CA GLU A 53 7.29 -8.16 8.23
C GLU A 53 7.55 -7.13 7.14
N GLU A 54 8.72 -7.21 6.51
CA GLU A 54 9.17 -6.26 5.48
C GLU A 54 8.91 -6.79 4.07
N TYR A 55 8.29 -5.94 3.27
CA TYR A 55 8.00 -6.20 1.87
C TYR A 55 8.77 -5.20 1.01
N ARG A 56 9.59 -5.72 0.12
CA ARG A 56 10.42 -4.91 -0.77
C ARG A 56 9.84 -4.95 -2.18
N ILE A 57 9.60 -3.77 -2.75
CA ILE A 57 9.08 -3.59 -4.11
C ILE A 57 10.15 -2.88 -4.93
N CYS A 58 10.43 -3.38 -6.12
CA CYS A 58 11.40 -2.82 -7.04
C CYS A 58 10.73 -2.35 -8.33
N ILE A 59 11.24 -1.25 -8.89
CA ILE A 59 10.88 -0.75 -10.22
C ILE A 59 12.12 -0.81 -11.13
N GLU A 60 11.94 -1.33 -12.33
CA GLU A 60 12.96 -1.43 -13.36
C GLU A 60 12.45 -0.79 -14.65
N GLY A 61 13.35 -0.18 -15.42
CA GLY A 61 13.04 0.39 -16.72
C GLY A 61 14.30 0.48 -17.58
N GLU A 62 14.17 0.22 -18.86
CA GLU A 62 15.29 0.28 -19.80
C GLU A 62 15.16 1.52 -20.69
N ASN A 63 16.17 2.38 -20.66
CA ASN A 63 16.23 3.63 -21.45
C ASN A 63 15.02 4.57 -21.22
N VAL A 64 14.49 4.61 -20.00
CA VAL A 64 13.38 5.46 -19.59
C VAL A 64 13.77 6.31 -18.38
N PRO A 65 13.12 7.46 -18.14
CA PRO A 65 13.28 8.22 -16.90
C PRO A 65 12.96 7.34 -15.69
N MET A 66 13.82 7.36 -14.66
CA MET A 66 13.64 6.57 -13.45
C MET A 66 13.30 7.47 -12.25
N PRO A 67 12.56 6.97 -11.26
CA PRO A 67 12.37 7.67 -10.00
C PRO A 67 13.69 7.77 -9.22
N GLY A 68 13.75 8.69 -8.26
CA GLY A 68 14.92 8.82 -7.39
C GLY A 68 15.17 7.59 -6.51
N GLU A 69 14.10 6.87 -6.14
CA GLU A 69 14.16 5.60 -5.42
C GLU A 69 13.57 4.50 -6.31
N THR A 70 14.38 3.48 -6.59
CA THR A 70 13.98 2.32 -7.40
C THR A 70 13.57 1.12 -6.56
N GLU A 71 13.66 1.23 -5.25
CA GLU A 71 13.25 0.23 -4.28
C GLU A 71 12.49 0.90 -3.12
N ILE A 72 11.36 0.31 -2.75
CA ILE A 72 10.53 0.74 -1.61
C ILE A 72 10.39 -0.44 -0.65
N THR A 73 10.58 -0.18 0.64
CA THR A 73 10.33 -1.17 1.70
C THR A 73 9.12 -0.74 2.53
N LEU A 74 8.12 -1.63 2.66
CA LEU A 74 6.95 -1.45 3.51
C LEU A 74 6.93 -2.50 4.63
N LYS A 75 6.54 -2.09 5.85
CA LYS A 75 6.35 -2.98 7.00
C LYS A 75 4.87 -3.27 7.21
N GLY A 76 4.54 -4.54 7.36
CA GLY A 76 3.18 -4.99 7.65
C GLY A 76 2.14 -4.76 6.54
N GLY A 77 2.56 -4.24 5.40
CA GLY A 77 1.69 -3.87 4.28
C GLY A 77 1.35 -2.39 4.23
N GLY A 78 0.54 -1.99 3.24
CA GLY A 78 0.14 -0.61 3.04
C GLY A 78 0.36 -0.10 1.62
N LYS A 79 0.27 1.23 1.45
CA LYS A 79 0.41 1.91 0.17
C LYS A 79 1.68 2.73 0.12
N ALA A 80 2.31 2.77 -1.05
CA ALA A 80 3.45 3.61 -1.37
C ALA A 80 3.39 4.05 -2.83
N GLN A 81 4.36 4.82 -3.29
CA GLN A 81 4.44 5.24 -4.69
C GLN A 81 5.89 5.41 -5.11
N PHE A 82 6.20 5.05 -6.34
CA PHE A 82 7.44 5.42 -7.00
C PHE A 82 7.30 6.81 -7.64
N GLY A 83 8.31 7.64 -7.54
CA GLY A 83 8.32 8.96 -8.14
C GLY A 83 8.36 10.11 -7.14
N PRO A 84 8.15 11.36 -7.65
CA PRO A 84 7.74 11.68 -9.03
C PRO A 84 8.80 11.35 -10.08
N ILE A 85 8.35 10.90 -11.26
CA ILE A 85 9.15 10.69 -12.45
C ILE A 85 8.80 11.82 -13.42
N THR A 86 9.79 12.56 -13.90
CA THR A 86 9.59 13.70 -14.80
C THR A 86 9.83 13.30 -16.25
N TYR A 87 8.90 13.66 -17.13
CA TYR A 87 8.95 13.43 -18.57
C TYR A 87 8.97 14.77 -19.30
N SER A 88 9.86 14.90 -20.27
CA SER A 88 10.01 16.10 -21.11
C SER A 88 9.67 15.86 -22.59
N THR A 89 9.35 14.63 -22.95
CA THR A 89 9.00 14.25 -24.34
C THR A 89 7.80 13.33 -24.35
N PRO A 90 6.92 13.45 -25.36
CA PRO A 90 5.84 12.48 -25.59
C PRO A 90 6.39 11.08 -25.89
N GLY A 91 5.67 10.05 -25.45
CA GLY A 91 6.06 8.65 -25.70
C GLY A 91 5.39 7.68 -24.75
N ASP A 92 5.59 6.39 -24.99
CA ASP A 92 5.18 5.31 -24.10
C ASP A 92 6.41 4.81 -23.35
N TYR A 93 6.40 5.00 -22.03
CA TYR A 93 7.48 4.60 -21.13
C TYR A 93 7.04 3.36 -20.36
N ARG A 94 7.85 2.31 -20.39
CA ARG A 94 7.50 1.02 -19.77
C ARG A 94 8.41 0.69 -18.62
N TYR A 95 7.80 0.23 -17.53
CA TYR A 95 8.47 -0.19 -16.30
C TYR A 95 8.01 -1.58 -15.92
N ARG A 96 8.88 -2.34 -15.28
CA ARG A 96 8.53 -3.58 -14.60
C ARG A 96 8.53 -3.32 -13.10
N ILE A 97 7.46 -3.71 -12.43
CA ILE A 97 7.35 -3.59 -10.97
C ILE A 97 7.10 -4.98 -10.41
N SER A 98 7.92 -5.37 -9.45
CA SER A 98 7.86 -6.67 -8.80
C SER A 98 8.10 -6.54 -7.31
N GLN A 99 7.59 -7.51 -6.54
CA GLN A 99 7.93 -7.69 -5.14
C GLN A 99 9.07 -8.70 -5.03
N THR A 100 10.09 -8.39 -4.23
CA THR A 100 11.10 -9.39 -3.83
C THR A 100 10.46 -10.34 -2.83
N ALA A 101 10.52 -11.64 -3.11
CA ALA A 101 10.02 -12.65 -2.19
C ALA A 101 10.84 -12.64 -0.89
N GLY A 102 10.15 -12.59 0.24
CA GLY A 102 10.75 -12.78 1.55
C GLY A 102 10.97 -14.27 1.87
N ASN A 103 11.46 -14.55 3.07
CA ASN A 103 11.73 -15.89 3.55
C ASN A 103 11.17 -16.17 4.95
N ALA A 104 10.26 -15.32 5.44
CA ALA A 104 9.64 -15.52 6.74
C ALA A 104 8.76 -16.77 6.75
N GLU A 105 8.84 -17.52 7.86
CA GLU A 105 8.07 -18.75 8.03
C GLU A 105 6.56 -18.46 8.00
N ASN A 106 5.81 -19.38 7.42
CA ASN A 106 4.35 -19.32 7.31
C ASN A 106 3.80 -18.19 6.44
N PHE A 107 4.64 -17.49 5.69
CA PHE A 107 4.25 -16.56 4.66
C PHE A 107 4.23 -17.18 3.27
N THR A 108 3.28 -16.76 2.45
CA THR A 108 3.29 -16.94 1.00
C THR A 108 3.35 -15.56 0.37
N TYR A 109 4.45 -15.28 -0.31
CA TYR A 109 4.69 -13.99 -0.95
C TYR A 109 4.14 -13.97 -2.37
N ASP A 110 3.58 -12.84 -2.77
CA ASP A 110 3.14 -12.61 -4.14
C ASP A 110 4.35 -12.48 -5.06
N THR A 111 4.39 -13.28 -6.10
CA THR A 111 5.47 -13.29 -7.12
C THR A 111 5.04 -12.63 -8.42
N SER A 112 3.95 -11.89 -8.40
CA SER A 112 3.44 -11.18 -9.57
C SER A 112 4.44 -10.14 -10.05
N VAL A 113 4.47 -9.96 -11.36
CA VAL A 113 5.18 -8.88 -12.02
C VAL A 113 4.18 -8.06 -12.79
N TYR A 114 4.30 -6.74 -12.72
CA TYR A 114 3.46 -5.81 -13.46
C TYR A 114 4.29 -5.07 -14.49
N THR A 115 3.80 -5.02 -15.72
CA THR A 115 4.29 -4.11 -16.75
C THR A 115 3.46 -2.83 -16.70
N VAL A 116 4.06 -1.74 -16.27
CA VAL A 116 3.43 -0.41 -16.17
C VAL A 116 3.79 0.40 -17.40
N THR A 117 2.79 0.97 -18.05
CA THR A 117 3.00 1.91 -19.14
C THR A 117 2.55 3.30 -18.71
N VAL A 118 3.45 4.26 -18.84
CA VAL A 118 3.17 5.69 -18.74
C VAL A 118 3.18 6.25 -20.15
N ARG A 119 2.01 6.64 -20.64
CA ARG A 119 1.86 7.31 -21.93
C ARG A 119 1.84 8.80 -21.74
N VAL A 120 2.83 9.47 -22.29
CA VAL A 120 2.94 10.93 -22.28
C VAL A 120 2.53 11.47 -23.65
N VAL A 121 1.61 12.40 -23.67
CA VAL A 121 1.08 13.03 -24.89
C VAL A 121 1.15 14.55 -24.79
N ASN A 122 1.21 15.21 -25.96
CA ASN A 122 1.06 16.66 -26.01
C ASN A 122 -0.37 17.05 -25.63
N ASN A 123 -0.49 18.02 -24.74
CA ASN A 123 -1.74 18.66 -24.36
C ASN A 123 -1.65 20.14 -24.75
N GLU A 124 -2.62 20.64 -25.51
CA GLU A 124 -2.63 22.02 -26.02
C GLU A 124 -2.74 23.06 -24.88
N GLU A 125 -3.32 22.67 -23.73
CA GLU A 125 -3.53 23.57 -22.60
C GLU A 125 -2.34 23.60 -21.64
N ASP A 126 -1.78 22.41 -21.31
CA ASP A 126 -0.78 22.23 -20.23
C ASP A 126 0.60 21.78 -20.73
N GLY A 127 0.77 21.60 -22.04
CA GLY A 127 2.00 21.16 -22.68
C GLY A 127 2.13 19.64 -22.72
N LEU A 128 2.36 18.94 -21.60
CA LEU A 128 2.40 17.47 -21.54
C LEU A 128 1.42 16.94 -20.50
N SER A 129 0.72 15.86 -20.86
CA SER A 129 -0.12 15.09 -19.95
C SER A 129 0.25 13.60 -20.00
N ALA A 130 -0.08 12.85 -18.95
CA ALA A 130 0.27 11.44 -18.87
C ALA A 130 -0.92 10.57 -18.42
N GLU A 131 -1.03 9.39 -19.02
CA GLU A 131 -1.91 8.31 -18.59
C GLU A 131 -1.07 7.15 -18.08
N ILE A 132 -1.55 6.44 -17.05
CA ILE A 132 -0.87 5.29 -16.46
C ILE A 132 -1.81 4.09 -16.46
N TRP A 133 -1.29 2.95 -16.86
CA TRP A 133 -1.93 1.65 -16.62
C TRP A 133 -0.88 0.57 -16.39
N ALA A 134 -1.29 -0.46 -15.67
CA ALA A 134 -0.50 -1.64 -15.39
C ALA A 134 -1.18 -2.88 -16.00
N VAL A 135 -0.37 -3.81 -16.45
CA VAL A 135 -0.80 -5.15 -16.86
C VAL A 135 0.00 -6.15 -16.05
N LYS A 136 -0.71 -7.04 -15.35
CA LYS A 136 -0.07 -8.14 -14.61
C LYS A 136 0.40 -9.20 -15.60
N ASP A 137 1.62 -9.71 -15.43
CA ASP A 137 2.15 -10.77 -16.29
C ASP A 137 1.19 -11.99 -16.29
N GLY A 138 0.88 -12.47 -17.49
CA GLY A 138 -0.10 -13.54 -17.70
C GLY A 138 -1.57 -13.08 -17.75
N SER A 139 -1.84 -11.77 -17.68
CA SER A 139 -3.16 -11.17 -17.91
C SER A 139 -3.11 -10.23 -19.13
N GLU A 140 -4.26 -9.98 -19.73
CA GLU A 140 -4.43 -8.92 -20.73
C GLU A 140 -5.18 -7.72 -20.17
N ASP A 141 -5.68 -7.82 -18.93
CA ASP A 141 -6.47 -6.78 -18.30
C ASP A 141 -5.59 -5.60 -17.85
N LYS A 142 -6.01 -4.40 -18.27
CA LYS A 142 -5.41 -3.15 -17.81
C LYS A 142 -6.01 -2.76 -16.46
N SER A 143 -5.15 -2.38 -15.53
CA SER A 143 -5.52 -1.87 -14.22
C SER A 143 -4.77 -0.57 -13.92
N THR A 144 -5.36 0.29 -13.12
CA THR A 144 -4.64 1.43 -12.51
C THR A 144 -4.06 1.08 -11.15
N GLU A 145 -4.35 -0.12 -10.63
CA GLU A 145 -3.88 -0.60 -9.34
C GLU A 145 -2.79 -1.65 -9.51
N ILE A 146 -1.71 -1.50 -8.76
CA ILE A 146 -0.61 -2.47 -8.63
C ILE A 146 -0.66 -2.99 -7.20
N VAL A 147 -1.16 -4.22 -7.03
CA VAL A 147 -1.41 -4.80 -5.71
C VAL A 147 -0.71 -6.14 -5.58
N PHE A 148 0.20 -6.23 -4.61
CA PHE A 148 0.83 -7.49 -4.21
C PHE A 148 0.09 -8.07 -3.01
N SER A 149 -0.44 -9.29 -3.17
CA SER A 149 -1.27 -9.96 -2.16
C SER A 149 -0.48 -11.08 -1.48
N ASN A 150 -0.02 -10.81 -0.26
CA ASN A 150 0.71 -11.77 0.55
C ASN A 150 -0.25 -12.44 1.54
N SER A 151 0.06 -13.67 1.95
CA SER A 151 -0.75 -14.38 2.93
C SER A 151 0.12 -14.99 4.04
N TYR A 152 -0.42 -14.94 5.26
CA TYR A 152 0.17 -15.57 6.44
C TYR A 152 -0.72 -16.68 6.95
N LYS A 153 -0.14 -17.84 7.25
CA LYS A 153 -0.83 -18.97 7.84
C LYS A 153 -0.30 -19.22 9.24
N LYS A 154 -1.08 -18.80 10.26
CA LYS A 154 -0.68 -19.03 11.65
C LYS A 154 -0.38 -20.51 11.92
N PRO A 155 0.76 -20.83 12.55
CA PRO A 155 1.05 -22.21 12.96
C PRO A 155 -0.05 -22.77 13.86
N VAL A 156 -0.53 -23.95 13.56
CA VAL A 156 -1.40 -24.68 14.47
C VAL A 156 -0.55 -25.28 15.59
N THR A 157 -0.66 -24.73 16.80
CA THR A 157 -0.10 -25.41 17.96
C THR A 157 -0.87 -26.71 18.15
N PRO A 158 -0.24 -27.88 18.11
CA PRO A 158 -0.96 -29.13 18.40
C PRO A 158 -1.58 -29.02 19.79
N GLU A 159 -2.91 -29.20 19.86
CA GLU A 159 -3.59 -29.32 21.15
C GLU A 159 -2.92 -30.48 21.90
N PRO A 160 -2.49 -30.28 23.17
CA PRO A 160 -1.87 -31.36 23.93
C PRO A 160 -2.86 -32.52 23.99
N LYS A 161 -2.45 -33.64 23.37
CA LYS A 161 -3.22 -34.87 23.42
C LYS A 161 -3.54 -35.15 24.88
N PRO A 162 -4.80 -35.38 25.27
CA PRO A 162 -5.14 -35.69 26.64
C PRO A 162 -4.28 -36.88 27.08
N THR A 163 -3.38 -36.64 28.01
CA THR A 163 -2.63 -37.73 28.66
C THR A 163 -3.69 -38.55 29.36
N ALA A 164 -3.89 -39.79 28.89
CA ALA A 164 -4.78 -40.72 29.55
C ALA A 164 -4.36 -40.80 31.02
N ALA A 165 -5.26 -40.42 31.92
CA ALA A 165 -5.02 -40.61 33.35
C ALA A 165 -4.62 -42.07 33.61
N PRO A 166 -3.65 -42.32 34.46
CA PRO A 166 -3.29 -43.72 34.84
C PRO A 166 -4.56 -44.39 35.34
N ALA A 167 -4.90 -45.53 34.72
CA ALA A 167 -6.02 -46.36 35.20
C ALA A 167 -5.71 -46.73 36.65
N ALA A 168 -6.49 -46.20 37.58
CA ALA A 168 -6.41 -46.64 38.96
C ALA A 168 -6.75 -48.12 38.98
N GLN A 169 -5.76 -48.95 39.32
CA GLN A 169 -5.96 -50.36 39.61
C GLN A 169 -6.87 -50.46 40.84
N ALA A 170 -8.10 -50.82 40.58
CA ALA A 170 -9.01 -51.19 41.64
C ALA A 170 -8.49 -52.50 42.33
N LYS A 171 -7.88 -52.34 43.44
CA LYS A 171 -7.60 -53.48 44.34
C LYS A 171 -8.91 -53.77 45.05
N ALA A 172 -9.50 -54.90 44.70
CA ALA A 172 -10.64 -55.45 45.43
C ALA A 172 -10.15 -55.90 46.81
N GLU A 173 -10.62 -55.26 47.84
CA GLU A 173 -10.59 -55.82 49.17
C GLU A 173 -12.00 -55.70 49.79
N ASN A 174 -12.58 -56.88 49.97
CA ASN A 174 -13.89 -57.10 50.50
C ASN A 174 -13.82 -56.95 52.03
N VAL A 175 -14.49 -55.91 52.56
CA VAL A 175 -14.81 -55.89 54.00
C VAL A 175 -16.25 -55.46 54.15
N ASP A 176 -17.03 -56.43 54.53
CA ASP A 176 -18.41 -56.32 54.99
C ASP A 176 -18.46 -55.68 56.39
N THR A 177 -19.06 -54.51 56.57
CA THR A 177 -19.64 -54.07 57.84
C THR A 177 -20.77 -53.07 57.55
N GLY A 178 -21.96 -53.54 57.90
CA GLY A 178 -23.18 -52.75 57.83
C GLY A 178 -23.14 -51.49 58.68
N ASP A 179 -23.76 -50.45 58.20
CA ASP A 179 -24.65 -49.60 58.97
C ASP A 179 -25.58 -48.76 58.10
N ASP A 180 -26.85 -48.86 58.29
CA ASP A 180 -27.87 -48.00 57.70
C ASP A 180 -27.77 -46.60 58.28
N GLN A 181 -27.60 -45.59 57.43
CA GLN A 181 -28.17 -44.26 57.73
C GLN A 181 -28.35 -43.46 56.45
N ALA A 182 -29.58 -43.09 56.24
CA ALA A 182 -30.05 -42.19 55.22
C ALA A 182 -29.37 -40.79 55.23
N ALA A 183 -28.96 -40.30 54.12
CA ALA A 183 -28.75 -38.88 53.89
C ALA A 183 -28.85 -38.48 52.39
N LEU A 184 -30.05 -38.23 51.91
CA LEU A 184 -30.32 -37.15 50.97
C LEU A 184 -30.50 -35.88 51.78
N PRO A 185 -30.20 -34.65 51.41
CA PRO A 185 -30.38 -34.01 50.08
C PRO A 185 -29.32 -32.96 49.77
N TRP A 186 -28.53 -33.11 48.72
CA TRP A 186 -27.68 -32.01 48.21
C TRP A 186 -27.69 -31.85 46.69
N VAL A 187 -28.65 -32.44 45.96
CA VAL A 187 -28.63 -32.45 44.48
C VAL A 187 -29.57 -31.43 43.83
N THR A 188 -30.26 -30.55 44.58
CA THR A 188 -31.26 -29.63 43.99
C THR A 188 -30.88 -28.16 43.95
N ALA A 189 -29.58 -27.79 44.10
CA ALA A 189 -29.19 -26.37 44.12
C ALA A 189 -28.35 -25.86 42.93
N LEU A 190 -28.19 -26.58 41.82
CA LEU A 190 -27.31 -26.18 40.72
C LEU A 190 -27.95 -26.05 39.32
N LEU A 191 -29.28 -25.88 39.23
CA LEU A 191 -29.98 -25.76 37.93
C LEU A 191 -30.77 -24.44 37.73
N VAL A 192 -30.53 -23.37 38.47
CA VAL A 192 -31.27 -22.08 38.30
C VAL A 192 -30.43 -20.91 37.85
N SER A 193 -29.10 -21.05 37.60
CA SER A 193 -28.29 -19.90 37.21
C SER A 193 -27.93 -19.80 35.70
N ALA A 194 -28.48 -20.64 34.82
CA ALA A 194 -28.13 -20.63 33.38
C ALA A 194 -29.19 -19.99 32.45
N LEU A 195 -30.26 -19.38 32.96
CA LEU A 195 -31.36 -18.82 32.15
C LEU A 195 -31.50 -17.28 32.23
N GLY A 196 -30.59 -16.57 32.86
CA GLY A 196 -30.71 -15.13 33.12
C GLY A 196 -29.99 -14.18 32.13
N THR A 197 -29.17 -14.65 31.21
CA THR A 197 -28.28 -13.76 30.40
C THR A 197 -28.60 -13.65 28.91
N VAL A 198 -29.70 -14.21 28.41
CA VAL A 198 -30.03 -14.15 26.96
C VAL A 198 -31.08 -13.07 26.62
N LEU A 199 -31.64 -12.32 27.58
CA LEU A 199 -32.73 -11.37 27.30
C LEU A 199 -32.33 -9.87 27.30
N ALA A 200 -31.06 -9.50 27.33
CA ALA A 200 -30.67 -8.09 27.43
C ALA A 200 -30.05 -7.47 26.17
N VAL A 201 -30.04 -8.14 25.01
CA VAL A 201 -29.40 -7.60 23.79
C VAL A 201 -30.37 -7.21 22.66
N LYS A 202 -31.67 -7.16 22.91
CA LYS A 202 -32.63 -6.90 21.83
C LYS A 202 -33.57 -5.71 22.09
N LEU A 203 -33.04 -4.53 22.46
CA LEU A 203 -33.80 -3.27 22.41
C LEU A 203 -32.83 -2.08 22.29
N LYS A 204 -32.39 -1.76 21.07
CA LYS A 204 -31.89 -0.42 20.76
C LYS A 204 -32.73 0.15 19.62
N PRO A 205 -33.52 1.22 19.86
CA PRO A 205 -34.34 1.83 18.81
C PRO A 205 -33.50 2.61 17.82
N ARG A 206 -33.79 2.43 16.53
CA ARG A 206 -33.33 3.30 15.43
C ARG A 206 -33.96 4.68 15.63
N HIS A 207 -33.13 5.72 15.73
CA HIS A 207 -33.59 7.10 15.57
C HIS A 207 -33.19 7.58 14.17
N ASN A 208 -34.20 7.85 13.36
CA ASN A 208 -34.12 8.57 12.07
C ASN A 208 -33.98 10.06 12.36
N ARG A 209 -32.96 10.65 11.79
CA ARG A 209 -33.04 11.99 11.12
C ARG A 209 -31.86 12.19 10.21
#